data_730e1899de2a9e89cc508a16e2aaff98
#
_entry.id   730e1899de2a9e89cc508a16e2aaff98
#
_cell.length_a   1.000
_cell.length_b   1.000
_cell.length_c   1.000
_cell.angle_alpha   90.00
_cell.angle_beta   90.00
_cell.angle_gamma   90.00
#
_symmetry.space_group_name_H-M   'P 1'
#
loop_
_entity.id
_entity.type
_entity.pdbx_description
1 polymer ?
#
loop_
_entity_poly.entity_id
_entity_poly.type
_entity_poly.pdbx_seq_one_letter_code
_entity_poly.pdbx_strand_id
1 'polypeptide(L)'
;MKKTLLAILILFSAFYASAQDRGSWGIGPKINLYTHTGRGAVFGIGGYFRYSLTDALRLETGIVIPCKSECSVDIGCDAHYLFHITEQWSLFPTVGVNVNDLGKWSCGFDVGGGCDYRLSRRWSTSLMLKYRFQTAMFARNPILISLGGTFTF
;
A
#
# COMPACT_ATOMS: atom_id res chain seq x y z
N MET A 1 24.85 5.91 -20.82
CA MET A 1 24.01 5.48 -21.93
C MET A 1 23.36 4.09 -21.74
N LYS A 2 24.09 3.00 -21.37
CA LYS A 2 23.46 1.68 -21.18
C LYS A 2 22.43 1.63 -20.03
N LYS A 3 22.64 2.37 -18.94
CA LYS A 3 21.72 2.41 -17.78
C LYS A 3 20.43 3.19 -18.07
N THR A 4 20.52 4.26 -18.88
CA THR A 4 19.35 5.03 -19.33
C THR A 4 18.51 4.25 -20.34
N LEU A 5 19.15 3.48 -21.22
CA LEU A 5 18.44 2.60 -22.16
C LEU A 5 17.69 1.48 -21.45
N LEU A 6 18.28 0.89 -20.40
CA LEU A 6 17.63 -0.14 -19.57
C LEU A 6 16.42 0.43 -18.81
N ALA A 7 16.54 1.65 -18.27
CA ALA A 7 15.44 2.33 -17.60
C ALA A 7 14.28 2.65 -18.57
N ILE A 8 14.59 3.09 -19.79
CA ILE A 8 13.60 3.33 -20.84
C ILE A 8 12.94 2.02 -21.30
N LEU A 9 13.71 0.94 -21.43
CA LEU A 9 13.16 -0.38 -21.80
C LEU A 9 12.23 -0.94 -20.73
N ILE A 10 12.55 -0.75 -19.44
CA ILE A 10 11.69 -1.12 -18.31
C ILE A 10 10.41 -0.26 -18.29
N LEU A 11 10.53 1.04 -18.59
CA LEU A 11 9.37 1.91 -18.74
C LEU A 11 8.46 1.49 -19.90
N PHE A 12 9.04 1.12 -21.05
CA PHE A 12 8.26 0.68 -22.22
C PHE A 12 7.61 -0.70 -22.03
N SER A 13 8.25 -1.63 -21.31
CA SER A 13 7.65 -2.93 -21.02
C SER A 13 6.43 -2.83 -20.10
N ALA A 14 6.33 -1.79 -19.29
CA ALA A 14 5.17 -1.51 -18.44
C ALA A 14 3.91 -1.10 -19.22
N PHE A 15 4.04 -0.66 -20.49
CA PHE A 15 2.88 -0.29 -21.33
C PHE A 15 2.19 -1.48 -22.02
N TYR A 16 2.79 -2.67 -21.99
CA TYR A 16 2.20 -3.87 -22.61
C TYR A 16 1.41 -4.76 -21.64
N ALA A 17 1.20 -4.32 -20.39
CA ALA A 17 0.37 -5.06 -19.44
C ALA A 17 -1.11 -5.02 -19.89
N SER A 18 -1.67 -6.18 -20.08
CA SER A 18 -3.03 -6.43 -20.56
C SER A 18 -4.10 -5.62 -19.83
N ALA A 19 -5.03 -5.05 -20.61
CA ALA A 19 -6.16 -4.20 -20.21
C ALA A 19 -7.22 -4.90 -19.33
N GLN A 20 -6.85 -5.75 -18.38
CA GLN A 20 -7.78 -6.57 -17.61
C GLN A 20 -8.27 -5.93 -16.29
N ASP A 21 -7.55 -4.95 -15.76
CA ASP A 21 -7.85 -4.39 -14.43
C ASP A 21 -8.32 -2.92 -14.46
N ARG A 22 -8.32 -2.26 -15.61
CA ARG A 22 -8.73 -0.86 -15.73
C ARG A 22 -10.19 -0.65 -15.33
N GLY A 23 -10.41 0.28 -14.42
CA GLY A 23 -11.74 0.62 -13.90
C GLY A 23 -12.29 -0.39 -12.88
N SER A 24 -11.52 -1.39 -12.49
CA SER A 24 -11.93 -2.35 -11.47
C SER A 24 -11.88 -1.73 -10.07
N TRP A 25 -12.84 -2.15 -9.25
CA TRP A 25 -12.98 -1.76 -7.87
C TRP A 25 -12.66 -2.97 -6.99
N GLY A 26 -12.00 -2.72 -5.88
CA GLY A 26 -11.71 -3.76 -4.89
C GLY A 26 -11.93 -3.26 -3.48
N ILE A 27 -12.36 -4.14 -2.62
CA ILE A 27 -12.54 -3.87 -1.19
C ILE A 27 -11.99 -5.05 -0.40
N GLY A 28 -11.47 -4.77 0.79
CA GLY A 28 -11.03 -5.87 1.64
C GLY A 28 -10.57 -5.48 3.03
N PRO A 29 -10.40 -6.49 3.90
CA PRO A 29 -9.79 -6.31 5.20
C PRO A 29 -8.27 -6.09 5.07
N LYS A 30 -7.73 -5.34 6.02
CA LYS A 30 -6.30 -5.05 6.16
C LYS A 30 -5.88 -5.20 7.61
N ILE A 31 -4.74 -5.79 7.80
CA ILE A 31 -4.05 -5.88 9.08
C ILE A 31 -2.73 -5.14 8.94
N ASN A 32 -2.44 -4.24 9.87
CA ASN A 32 -1.19 -3.48 9.92
C ASN A 32 -0.41 -3.81 11.19
N LEU A 33 0.89 -3.93 11.04
CA LEU A 33 1.85 -3.95 12.14
C LEU A 33 2.74 -2.72 12.01
N TYR A 34 2.64 -1.83 12.98
CA TYR A 34 3.48 -0.64 13.09
C TYR A 34 4.64 -0.95 14.03
N THR A 35 5.84 -0.87 13.51
CA THR A 35 7.08 -1.05 14.28
C THR A 35 7.82 0.28 14.38
N HIS A 36 8.78 0.37 15.30
CA HIS A 36 9.59 1.59 15.47
C HIS A 36 8.79 2.84 15.91
N THR A 37 7.63 2.63 16.53
CA THR A 37 6.76 3.74 16.98
C THR A 37 7.27 4.48 18.21
N GLY A 38 8.36 4.01 18.83
CA GLY A 38 8.82 4.49 20.15
C GLY A 38 8.05 3.95 21.35
N ARG A 39 6.93 3.26 21.10
CA ARG A 39 6.05 2.64 22.11
C ARG A 39 5.96 1.12 21.94
N GLY A 40 6.88 0.51 21.20
CA GLY A 40 6.86 -0.89 20.81
C GLY A 40 6.03 -1.14 19.55
N ALA A 41 5.77 -2.41 19.25
CA ALA A 41 4.93 -2.78 18.12
C ALA A 41 3.45 -2.47 18.41
N VAL A 42 2.77 -1.89 17.41
CA VAL A 42 1.33 -1.60 17.46
C VAL A 42 0.66 -2.41 16.37
N PHE A 43 -0.38 -3.16 16.72
CA PHE A 43 -1.19 -3.91 15.80
C PHE A 43 -2.42 -3.11 15.43
N GLY A 44 -2.91 -3.21 14.19
CA GLY A 44 -4.11 -2.52 13.75
C GLY A 44 -4.91 -3.38 12.79
N ILE A 45 -6.23 -3.24 12.82
CA ILE A 45 -7.17 -3.92 11.95
C ILE A 45 -8.02 -2.87 11.25
N GLY A 46 -8.30 -3.08 10.00
CA GLY A 46 -9.11 -2.14 9.23
C GLY A 46 -9.58 -2.70 7.90
N GLY A 47 -9.97 -1.78 7.05
CA GLY A 47 -10.39 -2.07 5.69
C GLY A 47 -9.81 -1.07 4.70
N TYR A 48 -9.84 -1.44 3.44
CA TYR A 48 -9.40 -0.57 2.36
C TYR A 48 -10.25 -0.77 1.12
N PHE A 49 -10.20 0.25 0.31
CA PHE A 49 -10.83 0.33 -0.98
C PHE A 49 -9.73 0.58 -2.04
N ARG A 50 -9.81 -0.12 -3.15
CA ARG A 50 -8.89 0.02 -4.29
C ARG A 50 -9.64 0.40 -5.54
N TYR A 51 -9.01 1.24 -6.35
CA TYR A 51 -9.49 1.61 -7.67
C TYR A 51 -8.35 1.59 -8.68
N SER A 52 -8.48 0.80 -9.73
CA SER A 52 -7.50 0.70 -10.80
C SER A 52 -7.77 1.76 -11.85
N LEU A 53 -6.99 2.84 -11.85
CA LEU A 53 -7.07 3.93 -12.82
C LEU A 53 -6.66 3.45 -14.22
N THR A 54 -5.59 2.67 -14.24
CA THR A 54 -5.05 2.01 -15.44
C THR A 54 -4.58 0.61 -15.02
N ASP A 55 -4.14 -0.18 -15.99
CA ASP A 55 -3.58 -1.52 -15.71
C ASP A 55 -2.33 -1.46 -14.83
N ALA A 56 -1.59 -0.35 -14.88
CA ALA A 56 -0.37 -0.15 -14.12
C ALA A 56 -0.56 0.76 -12.88
N LEU A 57 -1.59 1.61 -12.85
CA LEU A 57 -1.78 2.59 -11.78
C LEU A 57 -3.04 2.30 -10.98
N ARG A 58 -2.88 2.11 -9.68
CA ARG A 58 -3.95 1.83 -8.74
C ARG A 58 -3.88 2.80 -7.56
N LEU A 59 -5.04 3.27 -7.12
CA LEU A 59 -5.20 4.00 -5.86
C LEU A 59 -5.77 3.06 -4.79
N GLU A 60 -5.28 3.21 -3.58
CA GLU A 60 -5.80 2.52 -2.41
C GLU A 60 -6.06 3.55 -1.31
N THR A 61 -7.26 3.56 -0.76
CA THR A 61 -7.58 4.31 0.45
C THR A 61 -8.04 3.36 1.54
N GLY A 62 -7.65 3.61 2.77
CA GLY A 62 -7.97 2.70 3.86
C GLY A 62 -8.07 3.38 5.21
N ILE A 63 -8.78 2.70 6.11
CA ILE A 63 -8.90 3.08 7.51
C ILE A 63 -8.49 1.89 8.34
N VAL A 64 -7.57 2.12 9.27
CA VAL A 64 -7.08 1.11 10.22
C VAL A 64 -7.25 1.63 11.63
N ILE A 65 -7.75 0.79 12.51
CA ILE A 65 -7.89 1.07 13.94
C ILE A 65 -6.75 0.36 14.66
N PRO A 66 -5.79 1.09 15.24
CA PRO A 66 -4.72 0.50 16.03
C PRO A 66 -5.28 -0.12 17.32
N CYS A 67 -4.88 -1.35 17.62
CA CYS A 67 -5.31 -2.09 18.81
C CYS A 67 -4.42 -1.78 20.01
N LYS A 68 -4.24 -0.51 20.33
CA LYS A 68 -3.45 -0.05 21.48
C LYS A 68 -4.09 1.16 22.13
N SER A 69 -4.08 1.18 23.47
CA SER A 69 -4.53 2.35 24.24
C SER A 69 -3.79 3.61 23.78
N GLU A 70 -4.50 4.74 23.72
CA GLU A 70 -4.00 6.04 23.27
C GLU A 70 -3.76 6.16 21.73
N CYS A 71 -4.13 5.14 20.96
CA CYS A 71 -4.13 5.21 19.50
C CYS A 71 -5.58 5.09 19.02
N SER A 72 -5.99 5.92 18.05
CA SER A 72 -7.39 5.96 17.63
C SER A 72 -7.58 5.46 16.20
N VAL A 73 -6.89 6.06 15.24
CA VAL A 73 -7.14 5.80 13.82
C VAL A 73 -5.93 6.09 12.94
N ASP A 74 -5.83 5.37 11.85
CA ASP A 74 -4.88 5.63 10.75
C ASP A 74 -5.65 5.61 9.44
N ILE A 75 -5.73 6.76 8.77
CA ILE A 75 -6.39 6.93 7.47
C ILE A 75 -5.31 7.25 6.45
N GLY A 76 -5.25 6.49 5.37
CA GLY A 76 -4.24 6.67 4.33
C GLY A 76 -4.82 6.61 2.93
N CYS A 77 -4.11 7.26 2.02
CA CYS A 77 -4.33 7.16 0.59
C CYS A 77 -2.99 6.92 -0.11
N ASP A 78 -2.89 5.80 -0.79
CA ASP A 78 -1.68 5.30 -1.44
C ASP A 78 -1.88 5.19 -2.96
N ALA A 79 -0.86 5.53 -3.72
CA ALA A 79 -0.77 5.25 -5.15
C ALA A 79 0.22 4.11 -5.37
N HIS A 80 -0.20 3.12 -6.13
CA HIS A 80 0.59 1.93 -6.45
C HIS A 80 0.88 1.88 -7.95
N TYR A 81 2.12 1.60 -8.31
CA TYR A 81 2.48 1.32 -9.69
C TYR A 81 2.76 -0.16 -9.87
N LEU A 82 1.88 -0.87 -10.58
CA LEU A 82 1.87 -2.32 -10.69
C LEU A 82 2.82 -2.80 -11.80
N PHE A 83 3.73 -3.69 -11.44
CA PHE A 83 4.56 -4.48 -12.36
C PHE A 83 4.07 -5.92 -12.33
N HIS A 84 3.38 -6.35 -13.37
CA HIS A 84 2.91 -7.72 -13.51
C HIS A 84 4.09 -8.63 -13.89
N ILE A 85 4.58 -9.43 -12.95
CA ILE A 85 5.70 -10.36 -13.16
C ILE A 85 5.19 -11.65 -13.80
N THR A 86 4.05 -12.12 -13.33
CA THR A 86 3.32 -13.27 -13.87
C THR A 86 1.83 -12.98 -13.84
N GLU A 87 1.00 -13.88 -14.38
CA GLU A 87 -0.47 -13.78 -14.28
C GLU A 87 -0.98 -13.75 -12.83
N GLN A 88 -0.20 -14.30 -11.90
CA GLN A 88 -0.57 -14.41 -10.48
C GLN A 88 0.16 -13.40 -9.59
N TRP A 89 1.39 -13.00 -9.94
CA TRP A 89 2.23 -12.15 -9.13
C TRP A 89 2.40 -10.76 -9.73
N SER A 90 2.13 -9.74 -8.93
CA SER A 90 2.44 -8.35 -9.25
C SER A 90 3.25 -7.74 -8.13
N LEU A 91 4.31 -7.01 -8.48
CA LEU A 91 5.07 -6.17 -7.56
C LEU A 91 4.68 -4.73 -7.75
N PHE A 92 4.72 -3.94 -6.69
CA PHE A 92 4.42 -2.52 -6.81
C PHE A 92 5.20 -1.67 -5.80
N PRO A 93 5.89 -0.61 -6.23
CA PRO A 93 6.22 0.50 -5.38
C PRO A 93 4.95 1.26 -5.00
N THR A 94 4.97 1.86 -3.82
CA THR A 94 3.87 2.66 -3.29
C THR A 94 4.37 3.97 -2.72
N VAL A 95 3.59 5.01 -2.94
CA VAL A 95 3.74 6.31 -2.29
C VAL A 95 2.36 6.74 -1.80
N GLY A 96 2.31 7.38 -0.65
CA GLY A 96 1.03 7.79 -0.10
C GLY A 96 1.12 8.88 0.94
N VAL A 97 -0.05 9.34 1.34
CA VAL A 97 -0.23 10.30 2.42
C VAL A 97 -1.16 9.70 3.46
N ASN A 98 -0.97 10.08 4.70
CA ASN A 98 -1.80 9.59 5.79
C ASN A 98 -2.02 10.66 6.85
N VAL A 99 -3.10 10.47 7.59
CA VAL A 99 -3.39 11.16 8.85
C VAL A 99 -3.64 10.09 9.89
N ASN A 100 -2.91 10.13 10.97
CA ASN A 100 -2.99 9.09 12.00
C ASN A 100 -2.92 9.68 13.41
N ASP A 101 -3.47 8.91 14.33
CA ASP A 101 -3.33 9.11 15.76
C ASP A 101 -2.75 7.84 16.40
N LEU A 102 -1.44 7.72 16.32
CA LEU A 102 -0.64 6.69 17.00
C LEU A 102 -0.13 7.20 18.37
N GLY A 103 -1.02 7.88 19.10
CA GLY A 103 -0.77 8.53 20.40
C GLY A 103 -0.56 10.03 20.30
N LYS A 104 -0.55 10.60 19.11
CA LYS A 104 -0.63 12.02 18.80
C LYS A 104 -1.02 12.18 17.33
N TRP A 105 -1.93 13.09 17.05
CA TRP A 105 -2.31 13.42 15.69
C TRP A 105 -1.10 13.87 14.87
N SER A 106 -0.90 13.23 13.75
CA SER A 106 0.17 13.54 12.80
C SER A 106 -0.26 13.28 11.38
N CYS A 107 0.28 14.07 10.47
CA CYS A 107 0.22 13.79 9.04
C CYS A 107 1.54 13.15 8.62
N GLY A 108 1.51 12.26 7.68
CA GLY A 108 2.69 11.56 7.21
C GLY A 108 2.67 11.32 5.71
N PHE A 109 3.85 10.99 5.23
CA PHE A 109 4.09 10.55 3.86
C PHE A 109 4.68 9.14 3.91
N ASP A 110 4.06 8.21 3.18
CA ASP A 110 4.44 6.80 3.13
C ASP A 110 5.19 6.50 1.84
N VAL A 111 6.31 5.79 1.94
CA VAL A 111 7.05 5.25 0.80
C VAL A 111 7.34 3.78 1.05
N GLY A 112 7.15 2.96 0.05
CA GLY A 112 7.41 1.54 0.21
C GLY A 112 7.15 0.74 -1.04
N GLY A 113 6.78 -0.50 -0.84
CA GLY A 113 6.41 -1.40 -1.91
C GLY A 113 5.73 -2.64 -1.37
N GLY A 114 5.22 -3.44 -2.27
CA GLY A 114 4.55 -4.66 -1.92
C GLY A 114 4.43 -5.63 -3.07
N CYS A 115 3.78 -6.73 -2.79
CA CYS A 115 3.43 -7.73 -3.76
C CYS A 115 1.96 -8.13 -3.61
N ASP A 116 1.31 -8.34 -4.73
CA ASP A 116 -0.02 -8.94 -4.81
C ASP A 116 0.11 -10.35 -5.36
N TYR A 117 -0.67 -11.26 -4.78
CA TYR A 117 -0.85 -12.61 -5.28
C TYR A 117 -2.32 -12.83 -5.61
N ARG A 118 -2.63 -13.14 -6.87
CA ARG A 118 -3.99 -13.41 -7.36
C ARG A 118 -4.35 -14.86 -7.05
N LEU A 119 -5.27 -15.04 -6.12
CA LEU A 119 -5.80 -16.36 -5.72
C LEU A 119 -6.84 -16.86 -6.72
N SER A 120 -7.65 -15.95 -7.26
CA SER A 120 -8.67 -16.23 -8.27
C SER A 120 -8.98 -14.97 -9.07
N ARG A 121 -9.94 -15.04 -10.01
CA ARG A 121 -10.35 -13.88 -10.81
C ARG A 121 -10.86 -12.70 -9.98
N ARG A 122 -11.40 -12.96 -8.77
CA ARG A 122 -11.99 -11.94 -7.89
C ARG A 122 -11.25 -11.76 -6.57
N TRP A 123 -10.36 -12.68 -6.22
CA TRP A 123 -9.67 -12.65 -4.94
C TRP A 123 -8.16 -12.52 -5.12
N SER A 124 -7.58 -11.57 -4.42
CA SER A 124 -6.14 -11.41 -4.30
C SER A 124 -5.74 -11.15 -2.85
N THR A 125 -4.51 -11.49 -2.51
CA THR A 125 -3.89 -11.11 -1.24
C THR A 125 -2.70 -10.22 -1.52
N SER A 126 -2.39 -9.32 -0.59
CA SER A 126 -1.31 -8.36 -0.73
C SER A 126 -0.49 -8.27 0.54
N LEU A 127 0.81 -8.18 0.37
CA LEU A 127 1.77 -7.88 1.42
C LEU A 127 2.49 -6.59 1.07
N MET A 128 2.50 -5.61 1.99
CA MET A 128 3.17 -4.32 1.81
C MET A 128 4.14 -4.04 2.95
N LEU A 129 5.24 -3.41 2.61
CA LEU A 129 6.20 -2.82 3.53
C LEU A 129 6.34 -1.34 3.21
N LYS A 130 6.05 -0.47 4.18
CA LYS A 130 6.13 0.99 4.03
C LYS A 130 6.97 1.61 5.15
N TYR A 131 7.70 2.65 4.80
CA TYR A 131 8.32 3.56 5.74
C TYR A 131 7.54 4.86 5.76
N ARG A 132 7.18 5.34 6.95
CA ARG A 132 6.37 6.54 7.14
C ARG A 132 7.21 7.67 7.69
N PHE A 133 7.22 8.78 6.97
CA PHE A 133 7.74 10.06 7.43
C PHE A 133 6.62 10.85 8.10
N GLN A 134 6.75 11.16 9.39
CA GLN A 134 5.72 11.88 10.14
C GLN A 134 6.16 13.30 10.49
N THR A 135 5.20 14.23 10.49
CA THR A 135 5.45 15.65 10.79
C THR A 135 5.48 15.96 12.29
N ALA A 136 5.01 15.07 13.14
CA ALA A 136 4.97 15.31 14.57
C ALA A 136 6.37 15.24 15.19
N MET A 137 6.75 16.31 15.88
CA MET A 137 8.07 16.56 16.44
C MET A 137 8.57 15.49 17.46
N PHE A 138 7.68 14.62 17.95
CA PHE A 138 7.97 13.55 18.91
C PHE A 138 7.57 12.15 18.44
N ALA A 139 6.99 12.04 17.26
CA ALA A 139 6.66 10.74 16.69
C ALA A 139 7.85 10.19 15.90
N ARG A 140 8.28 8.97 16.25
CA ARG A 140 9.27 8.26 15.44
C ARG A 140 8.62 7.83 14.14
N ASN A 141 9.42 7.76 13.09
CA ASN A 141 8.98 7.28 11.78
C ASN A 141 8.76 5.75 11.84
N PRO A 142 7.52 5.27 11.81
CA PRO A 142 7.27 3.84 11.90
C PRO A 142 7.53 3.13 10.57
N ILE A 143 7.87 1.85 10.70
CA ILE A 143 7.84 0.90 9.60
C ILE A 143 6.50 0.17 9.68
N LEU A 144 5.76 0.13 8.59
CA LEU A 144 4.47 -0.52 8.47
C LEU A 144 4.60 -1.79 7.65
N ILE A 145 4.14 -2.90 8.23
CA ILE A 145 3.95 -4.15 7.51
C ILE A 145 2.44 -4.36 7.41
N SER A 146 1.92 -4.47 6.20
CA SER A 146 0.49 -4.60 5.96
C SER A 146 0.18 -5.89 5.20
N LEU A 147 -0.82 -6.62 5.67
CA LEU A 147 -1.38 -7.79 4.99
C LEU A 147 -2.85 -7.50 4.69
N GLY A 148 -3.26 -7.73 3.46
CA GLY A 148 -4.63 -7.49 3.03
C GLY A 148 -5.17 -8.59 2.13
N GLY A 149 -6.48 -8.76 2.14
CA GLY A 149 -7.23 -9.57 1.19
C GLY A 149 -8.16 -8.67 0.39
N THR A 150 -8.18 -8.76 -0.94
CA THR A 150 -9.02 -7.93 -1.83
C THR A 150 -10.03 -8.77 -2.56
N PHE A 151 -11.27 -8.34 -2.53
CA PHE A 151 -12.31 -8.81 -3.43
C PHE A 151 -12.54 -7.74 -4.52
N THR A 152 -12.41 -8.13 -5.78
CA THR A 152 -12.53 -7.26 -6.96
C THR A 152 -13.88 -7.49 -7.66
N PHE A 153 -14.53 -6.39 -8.02
CA PHE A 153 -15.83 -6.38 -8.73
C PHE A 153 -15.69 -6.27 -10.22
#